data_891f8a70d18d879a2f159738c742a628
#
_entry.id   891f8a70d18d879a2f159738c742a628
#
_cell.length_a   1.000
_cell.length_b   1.000
_cell.length_c   1.000
_cell.angle_alpha   90.00
_cell.angle_beta   90.00
_cell.angle_gamma   90.00
#
_symmetry.space_group_name_H-M   'P 1'
#
loop_
_entity.id
_entity.type
_entity.pdbx_description
1 polymer ?
#
loop_
_entity_poly.entity_id
_entity_poly.type
_entity_poly.pdbx_seq_one_letter_code
_entity_poly.pdbx_strand_id
1 'polypeptide(L)'
;MTVSTSILLTGGTGFFGRALLRKWQADETSGAAVARVTVLSRDAASFLVRYPEFFDLPWLSFRSGDIRDPSSLPRGERFTHILHAATDSTLGPQMTPLTRYQQILDGTRHLLDYAVAVGARRFLLTSSGGIYGPQPPEVDALAEDWSGCPDLRNPANAYSQGKRAAEHLCALYQDAFGLEVVIARCFAFVGPDLPLDVHFAIGNFIRDALTREAITVSGDGTPLRTYLDQADLAHWLLTLLDQGRPGEAYNVGSDEVISIAELAYRVRDLLAPDKAVLIHGGGSDAQGRNRYIPDIRKAQRELGLAVTIPLAEAIRRTGAAHRGEILL
;
A
#
# COMPACT_ATOMS: atom_id res chain seq x y z
N MET A 1 -18.74 -18.58 -22.57
CA MET A 1 -18.93 -17.16 -22.23
C MET A 1 -17.81 -16.79 -21.28
N THR A 2 -16.87 -15.97 -21.69
CA THR A 2 -15.84 -15.42 -20.81
C THR A 2 -16.54 -14.52 -19.79
N VAL A 3 -16.47 -14.89 -18.52
CA VAL A 3 -17.03 -14.07 -17.43
C VAL A 3 -16.25 -12.75 -17.41
N SER A 4 -16.94 -11.65 -17.65
CA SER A 4 -16.33 -10.31 -17.56
C SER A 4 -15.80 -10.10 -16.14
N THR A 5 -14.55 -9.68 -16.02
CA THR A 5 -13.91 -9.43 -14.72
C THR A 5 -14.64 -8.29 -13.99
N SER A 6 -15.10 -8.56 -12.78
CA SER A 6 -15.74 -7.60 -11.89
C SER A 6 -15.01 -7.60 -10.55
N ILE A 7 -14.51 -6.43 -10.14
CA ILE A 7 -13.64 -6.26 -8.98
C ILE A 7 -14.36 -5.44 -7.91
N LEU A 8 -14.40 -5.93 -6.67
CA LEU A 8 -14.67 -5.10 -5.50
C LEU A 8 -13.34 -4.59 -4.94
N LEU A 9 -13.17 -3.27 -4.94
CA LEU A 9 -12.00 -2.61 -4.37
C LEU A 9 -12.38 -1.96 -3.04
N THR A 10 -11.74 -2.36 -1.96
CA THR A 10 -11.80 -1.66 -0.69
C THR A 10 -10.56 -0.81 -0.49
N GLY A 11 -10.70 0.36 0.14
CA GLY A 11 -9.60 1.31 0.25
C GLY A 11 -9.31 2.08 -1.04
N GLY A 12 -10.26 2.08 -2.00
CA GLY A 12 -10.13 2.74 -3.30
C GLY A 12 -9.91 4.24 -3.24
N THR A 13 -10.28 4.90 -2.14
CA THR A 13 -10.09 6.35 -1.93
C THR A 13 -8.75 6.71 -1.29
N GLY A 14 -7.98 5.72 -0.84
CA GLY A 14 -6.64 5.90 -0.25
C GLY A 14 -5.52 5.96 -1.30
N PHE A 15 -4.27 6.00 -0.83
CA PHE A 15 -3.07 6.07 -1.68
C PHE A 15 -3.02 4.89 -2.69
N PHE A 16 -3.15 3.64 -2.22
CA PHE A 16 -3.16 2.47 -3.10
C PHE A 16 -4.34 2.49 -4.07
N GLY A 17 -5.52 2.84 -3.57
CA GLY A 17 -6.73 2.90 -4.37
C GLY A 17 -6.63 3.90 -5.51
N ARG A 18 -6.16 5.12 -5.24
CA ARG A 18 -5.96 6.14 -6.28
C ARG A 18 -4.93 5.70 -7.32
N ALA A 19 -3.83 5.07 -6.90
CA ALA A 19 -2.86 4.50 -7.82
C ALA A 19 -3.51 3.47 -8.77
N LEU A 20 -4.34 2.58 -8.25
CA LEU A 20 -5.10 1.59 -9.01
C LEU A 20 -6.11 2.24 -9.97
N LEU A 21 -6.87 3.23 -9.47
CA LEU A 21 -7.86 3.93 -10.30
C LEU A 21 -7.19 4.69 -11.47
N ARG A 22 -6.05 5.37 -11.22
CA ARG A 22 -5.27 6.02 -12.28
C ARG A 22 -4.71 5.03 -13.29
N LYS A 23 -4.28 3.84 -12.84
CA LYS A 23 -3.79 2.79 -13.74
C LYS A 23 -4.91 2.29 -14.66
N TRP A 24 -6.09 1.98 -14.14
CA TRP A 24 -7.24 1.58 -14.97
C TRP A 24 -7.69 2.69 -15.92
N GLN A 25 -7.68 3.94 -15.50
CA GLN A 25 -8.00 5.08 -16.35
C GLN A 25 -6.99 5.23 -17.51
N ALA A 26 -5.69 5.03 -17.23
CA ALA A 26 -4.65 5.04 -18.26
C ALA A 26 -4.82 3.86 -19.23
N ASP A 27 -5.16 2.68 -18.74
CA ASP A 27 -5.41 1.49 -19.55
C ASP A 27 -6.61 1.68 -20.47
N GLU A 28 -7.74 2.22 -19.97
CA GLU A 28 -8.90 2.58 -20.78
C GLU A 28 -8.55 3.58 -21.88
N THR A 29 -7.81 4.63 -21.53
CA THR A 29 -7.37 5.66 -22.48
C THR A 29 -6.49 5.09 -23.59
N SER A 30 -5.68 4.07 -23.28
CA SER A 30 -4.86 3.36 -24.26
C SER A 30 -5.62 2.31 -25.08
N GLY A 31 -6.92 2.11 -24.81
CA GLY A 31 -7.77 1.13 -25.47
C GLY A 31 -7.64 -0.29 -24.92
N ALA A 32 -6.99 -0.49 -23.79
CA ALA A 32 -6.93 -1.77 -23.11
C ALA A 32 -8.28 -2.10 -22.45
N ALA A 33 -8.59 -3.38 -22.36
CA ALA A 33 -9.80 -3.83 -21.67
C ALA A 33 -9.68 -3.59 -20.17
N VAL A 34 -10.62 -2.84 -19.60
CA VAL A 34 -10.68 -2.56 -18.16
C VAL A 34 -11.79 -3.38 -17.50
N ALA A 35 -11.48 -3.97 -16.36
CA ALA A 35 -12.45 -4.66 -15.53
C ALA A 35 -13.52 -3.67 -15.02
N ARG A 36 -14.73 -4.16 -14.73
CA ARG A 36 -15.68 -3.36 -13.94
C ARG A 36 -15.20 -3.30 -12.49
N VAL A 37 -15.04 -2.09 -11.97
CA VAL A 37 -14.55 -1.83 -10.62
C VAL A 37 -15.65 -1.17 -9.80
N THR A 38 -15.95 -1.76 -8.65
CA THR A 38 -16.81 -1.14 -7.63
C THR A 38 -15.95 -0.80 -6.41
N VAL A 39 -15.85 0.47 -6.08
CA VAL A 39 -15.16 0.95 -4.89
C VAL A 39 -16.12 0.96 -3.70
N LEU A 40 -15.79 0.22 -2.64
CA LEU A 40 -16.46 0.35 -1.35
C LEU A 40 -15.80 1.48 -0.55
N SER A 41 -16.55 2.51 -0.24
CA SER A 41 -16.08 3.69 0.50
C SER A 41 -17.10 4.16 1.53
N ARG A 42 -16.63 4.63 2.68
CA ARG A 42 -17.49 5.27 3.69
C ARG A 42 -18.00 6.63 3.23
N ASP A 43 -17.23 7.32 2.39
CA ASP A 43 -17.54 8.64 1.87
C ASP A 43 -17.03 8.80 0.43
N ALA A 44 -17.78 8.26 -0.50
CA ALA A 44 -17.49 8.38 -1.93
C ALA A 44 -17.78 9.78 -2.46
N ALA A 45 -18.76 10.48 -1.88
CA ALA A 45 -19.16 11.81 -2.35
C ALA A 45 -18.03 12.84 -2.16
N SER A 46 -17.47 12.92 -0.94
CA SER A 46 -16.32 13.80 -0.67
C SER A 46 -15.10 13.44 -1.51
N PHE A 47 -14.89 12.14 -1.78
CA PHE A 47 -13.81 11.71 -2.66
C PHE A 47 -14.00 12.24 -4.09
N LEU A 48 -15.18 12.10 -4.67
CA LEU A 48 -15.48 12.55 -6.04
C LEU A 48 -15.47 14.08 -6.19
N VAL A 49 -15.81 14.83 -5.13
CA VAL A 49 -15.64 16.30 -5.11
C VAL A 49 -14.15 16.68 -5.18
N ARG A 50 -13.30 15.94 -4.45
CA ARG A 50 -11.86 16.21 -4.42
C ARG A 50 -11.12 15.70 -5.66
N TYR A 51 -11.59 14.61 -6.27
CA TYR A 51 -10.99 13.94 -7.41
C TYR A 51 -12.04 13.75 -8.53
N PRO A 52 -12.48 14.85 -9.17
CA PRO A 52 -13.56 14.81 -10.17
C PRO A 52 -13.21 14.00 -11.42
N GLU A 53 -11.93 13.74 -11.67
CA GLU A 53 -11.45 12.90 -12.77
C GLU A 53 -11.93 11.44 -12.68
N PHE A 54 -12.44 11.00 -11.53
CA PHE A 54 -13.02 9.67 -11.33
C PHE A 54 -14.54 9.65 -11.38
N PHE A 55 -15.17 10.78 -11.72
CA PHE A 55 -16.62 10.87 -11.86
C PHE A 55 -17.07 10.35 -13.24
N ASP A 56 -18.18 9.61 -13.26
CA ASP A 56 -18.88 9.14 -14.47
C ASP A 56 -18.01 8.32 -15.46
N LEU A 57 -17.11 7.52 -14.92
CA LEU A 57 -16.33 6.58 -15.73
C LEU A 57 -17.14 5.28 -15.92
N PRO A 58 -17.30 4.77 -17.17
CA PRO A 58 -18.22 3.66 -17.49
C PRO A 58 -17.86 2.33 -16.80
N TRP A 59 -16.58 2.16 -16.44
CA TRP A 59 -16.06 0.96 -15.77
C TRP A 59 -16.03 1.09 -14.23
N LEU A 60 -16.26 2.30 -13.67
CA LEU A 60 -16.09 2.60 -12.24
C LEU A 60 -17.45 2.92 -11.59
N SER A 61 -17.70 2.30 -10.46
CA SER A 61 -18.85 2.63 -9.60
C SER A 61 -18.43 2.71 -8.13
N PHE A 62 -19.22 3.41 -7.34
CA PHE A 62 -19.00 3.54 -5.90
C PHE A 62 -20.19 2.98 -5.14
N ARG A 63 -19.91 2.33 -3.99
CA ARG A 63 -20.91 1.89 -3.02
C ARG A 63 -20.54 2.42 -1.65
N SER A 64 -21.52 2.98 -0.96
CA SER A 64 -21.35 3.38 0.44
C SER A 64 -21.33 2.15 1.32
N GLY A 65 -20.32 2.03 2.20
CA GLY A 65 -20.21 0.92 3.13
C GLY A 65 -18.89 0.94 3.91
N ASP A 66 -18.85 0.15 4.95
CA ASP A 66 -17.71 -0.02 5.84
C ASP A 66 -17.41 -1.51 6.03
N ILE A 67 -16.17 -1.92 5.81
CA ILE A 67 -15.75 -3.32 6.00
C ILE A 67 -15.94 -3.82 7.44
N ARG A 68 -16.07 -2.90 8.42
CA ARG A 68 -16.36 -3.23 9.81
C ARG A 68 -17.82 -3.60 10.05
N ASP A 69 -18.71 -3.23 9.15
CA ASP A 69 -20.13 -3.54 9.17
C ASP A 69 -20.50 -4.45 7.98
N PRO A 70 -20.63 -5.77 8.20
CA PRO A 70 -20.99 -6.72 7.14
C PRO A 70 -22.34 -6.42 6.48
N SER A 71 -23.24 -5.74 7.18
CA SER A 71 -24.57 -5.41 6.66
C SER A 71 -24.54 -4.32 5.59
N SER A 72 -23.45 -3.53 5.57
CA SER A 72 -23.21 -2.44 4.61
C SER A 72 -22.53 -2.90 3.32
N LEU A 73 -22.09 -4.16 3.24
CA LEU A 73 -21.46 -4.69 2.03
C LEU A 73 -22.49 -4.82 0.89
N PRO A 74 -22.08 -4.65 -0.40
CA PRO A 74 -22.99 -4.62 -1.54
C PRO A 74 -23.86 -5.89 -1.63
N ARG A 75 -25.18 -5.74 -1.74
CA ARG A 75 -26.12 -6.87 -1.86
C ARG A 75 -26.61 -7.01 -3.29
N GLY A 76 -26.78 -8.26 -3.74
CA GLY A 76 -27.29 -8.55 -5.08
C GLY A 76 -26.29 -8.32 -6.22
N GLU A 77 -25.08 -7.93 -5.90
CA GLU A 77 -23.97 -7.79 -6.86
C GLU A 77 -23.06 -9.03 -6.78
N ARG A 78 -22.47 -9.39 -7.92
CA ARG A 78 -21.48 -10.48 -8.00
C ARG A 78 -20.13 -9.89 -8.40
N PHE A 79 -19.11 -10.30 -7.69
CA PHE A 79 -17.72 -9.95 -7.98
C PHE A 79 -16.92 -11.21 -8.25
N THR A 80 -16.11 -11.19 -9.30
CA THR A 80 -15.18 -12.29 -9.59
C THR A 80 -13.91 -12.18 -8.78
N HIS A 81 -13.53 -10.94 -8.40
CA HIS A 81 -12.30 -10.63 -7.67
C HIS A 81 -12.57 -9.63 -6.57
N ILE A 82 -11.85 -9.76 -5.47
CA ILE A 82 -11.82 -8.76 -4.39
C ILE A 82 -10.38 -8.32 -4.17
N LEU A 83 -10.14 -7.00 -4.22
CA LEU A 83 -8.88 -6.38 -3.84
C LEU A 83 -9.06 -5.65 -2.52
N HIS A 84 -8.49 -6.21 -1.46
CA HIS A 84 -8.61 -5.65 -0.12
C HIS A 84 -7.40 -4.77 0.22
N ALA A 85 -7.52 -3.45 0.00
CA ALA A 85 -6.52 -2.45 0.36
C ALA A 85 -7.00 -1.49 1.47
N ALA A 86 -8.17 -1.75 2.05
CA ALA A 86 -8.70 -0.94 3.15
C ALA A 86 -7.96 -1.25 4.46
N THR A 87 -6.99 -0.42 4.78
CA THR A 87 -6.38 -0.35 6.11
C THR A 87 -6.04 1.10 6.39
N ASP A 88 -6.48 1.61 7.52
CA ASP A 88 -6.17 2.99 7.88
C ASP A 88 -4.70 3.10 8.31
N SER A 89 -3.84 3.45 7.35
CA SER A 89 -2.42 3.65 7.56
C SER A 89 -2.10 5.08 8.02
N THR A 90 -2.98 6.05 7.75
CA THR A 90 -2.77 7.48 8.08
C THR A 90 -3.28 7.83 9.47
N LEU A 91 -4.49 7.41 9.81
CA LEU A 91 -5.07 7.59 11.15
C LEU A 91 -4.62 6.50 12.14
N GLY A 92 -3.95 5.45 11.65
CA GLY A 92 -3.49 4.35 12.47
C GLY A 92 -2.71 4.74 13.73
N PRO A 93 -1.81 5.75 13.69
CA PRO A 93 -1.12 6.23 14.90
C PRO A 93 -2.03 6.87 15.95
N GLN A 94 -3.21 7.33 15.58
CA GLN A 94 -4.20 7.95 16.48
C GLN A 94 -5.17 6.94 17.10
N MET A 95 -5.18 5.69 16.60
CA MET A 95 -6.00 4.61 17.13
C MET A 95 -5.30 3.89 18.28
N THR A 96 -6.10 3.36 19.22
CA THR A 96 -5.51 2.42 20.19
C THR A 96 -4.98 1.18 19.46
N PRO A 97 -3.92 0.54 19.97
CA PRO A 97 -3.41 -0.72 19.40
C PRO A 97 -4.50 -1.80 19.27
N LEU A 98 -5.36 -1.92 20.28
CA LEU A 98 -6.46 -2.88 20.27
C LEU A 98 -7.45 -2.60 19.13
N THR A 99 -7.91 -1.35 19.01
CA THR A 99 -8.84 -0.96 17.94
C THR A 99 -8.23 -1.23 16.57
N ARG A 100 -6.96 -0.91 16.39
CA ARG A 100 -6.24 -1.12 15.13
C ARG A 100 -6.15 -2.60 14.76
N TYR A 101 -5.81 -3.45 15.74
CA TYR A 101 -5.76 -4.89 15.55
C TYR A 101 -7.12 -5.46 15.14
N GLN A 102 -8.16 -5.11 15.89
CA GLN A 102 -9.54 -5.57 15.62
C GLN A 102 -10.05 -5.13 14.25
N GLN A 103 -9.82 -3.87 13.86
CA GLN A 103 -10.26 -3.38 12.54
C GLN A 103 -9.61 -4.15 11.38
N ILE A 104 -8.33 -4.51 11.50
CA ILE A 104 -7.65 -5.29 10.47
C ILE A 104 -8.22 -6.70 10.39
N LEU A 105 -8.37 -7.35 11.55
CA LEU A 105 -8.80 -8.74 11.62
C LEU A 105 -10.26 -8.90 11.21
N ASP A 106 -11.17 -8.14 11.84
CA ASP A 106 -12.61 -8.23 11.58
C ASP A 106 -12.95 -7.76 10.16
N GLY A 107 -12.36 -6.65 9.70
CA GLY A 107 -12.58 -6.17 8.35
C GLY A 107 -12.13 -7.17 7.28
N THR A 108 -11.00 -7.84 7.49
CA THR A 108 -10.55 -8.91 6.58
C THR A 108 -11.50 -10.11 6.63
N ARG A 109 -11.91 -10.55 7.82
CA ARG A 109 -12.84 -11.66 7.97
C ARG A 109 -14.18 -11.39 7.29
N HIS A 110 -14.78 -10.22 7.51
CA HIS A 110 -16.05 -9.84 6.86
C HIS A 110 -15.95 -9.86 5.32
N LEU A 111 -14.83 -9.42 4.77
CA LEU A 111 -14.63 -9.44 3.32
C LEU A 111 -14.37 -10.86 2.79
N LEU A 112 -13.73 -11.73 3.55
CA LEU A 112 -13.56 -13.14 3.18
C LEU A 112 -14.91 -13.88 3.23
N ASP A 113 -15.72 -13.67 4.28
CA ASP A 113 -17.10 -14.18 4.36
C ASP A 113 -17.93 -13.70 3.16
N TYR A 114 -17.82 -12.41 2.84
CA TYR A 114 -18.48 -11.82 1.69
C TYR A 114 -18.00 -12.42 0.36
N ALA A 115 -16.68 -12.61 0.19
CA ALA A 115 -16.12 -13.22 -1.00
C ALA A 115 -16.71 -14.61 -1.28
N VAL A 116 -16.80 -15.43 -0.25
CA VAL A 116 -17.45 -16.76 -0.34
C VAL A 116 -18.93 -16.62 -0.69
N ALA A 117 -19.65 -15.73 -0.02
CA ALA A 117 -21.10 -15.55 -0.21
C ALA A 117 -21.47 -15.07 -1.63
N VAL A 118 -20.67 -14.20 -2.25
CA VAL A 118 -20.93 -13.70 -3.63
C VAL A 118 -20.33 -14.59 -4.71
N GLY A 119 -19.59 -15.64 -4.34
CA GLY A 119 -18.92 -16.57 -5.26
C GLY A 119 -17.73 -15.93 -5.96
N ALA A 120 -17.00 -15.05 -5.28
CA ALA A 120 -15.75 -14.52 -5.80
C ALA A 120 -14.72 -15.65 -5.96
N ARG A 121 -14.03 -15.65 -7.09
CA ARG A 121 -13.00 -16.65 -7.35
C ARG A 121 -11.69 -16.29 -6.65
N ARG A 122 -11.36 -14.98 -6.62
CA ARG A 122 -10.04 -14.53 -6.24
C ARG A 122 -10.06 -13.38 -5.24
N PHE A 123 -9.11 -13.42 -4.31
CA PHE A 123 -8.97 -12.42 -3.25
C PHE A 123 -7.50 -11.98 -3.13
N LEU A 124 -7.21 -10.70 -3.28
CA LEU A 124 -5.89 -10.12 -3.02
C LEU A 124 -5.92 -9.33 -1.71
N LEU A 125 -5.09 -9.75 -0.75
CA LEU A 125 -4.88 -9.00 0.50
C LEU A 125 -3.64 -8.12 0.36
N THR A 126 -3.76 -6.81 0.57
CA THR A 126 -2.58 -5.99 0.84
C THR A 126 -2.16 -6.16 2.30
N SER A 127 -1.10 -6.94 2.50
CA SER A 127 -0.43 -7.14 3.77
C SER A 127 0.71 -6.13 3.93
N SER A 128 1.69 -6.41 4.76
CA SER A 128 2.80 -5.50 5.07
C SER A 128 4.09 -6.27 5.33
N GLY A 129 5.22 -5.73 4.88
CA GLY A 129 6.53 -6.22 5.31
C GLY A 129 6.77 -6.12 6.83
N GLY A 130 5.93 -5.35 7.54
CA GLY A 130 5.95 -5.31 9.01
C GLY A 130 5.70 -6.65 9.70
N ILE A 131 5.10 -7.62 9.00
CA ILE A 131 4.86 -8.97 9.52
C ILE A 131 6.14 -9.74 9.84
N TYR A 132 7.23 -9.42 9.17
CA TYR A 132 8.53 -10.09 9.36
C TYR A 132 9.23 -9.71 10.68
N GLY A 133 8.76 -8.65 11.34
CA GLY A 133 9.45 -8.11 12.52
C GLY A 133 10.72 -7.34 12.14
N PRO A 134 11.64 -7.14 13.12
CA PRO A 134 12.91 -6.49 12.86
C PRO A 134 13.78 -7.31 11.89
N GLN A 135 14.36 -6.64 10.90
CA GLN A 135 15.31 -7.26 9.98
C GLN A 135 16.69 -7.32 10.65
N PRO A 136 17.28 -8.52 10.80
CA PRO A 136 18.62 -8.65 11.36
C PRO A 136 19.69 -7.99 10.49
N PRO A 137 20.79 -7.48 11.06
CA PRO A 137 21.85 -6.81 10.28
C PRO A 137 22.53 -7.71 9.23
N GLU A 138 22.58 -9.01 9.48
CA GLU A 138 23.15 -10.02 8.59
C GLU A 138 22.23 -10.44 7.44
N VAL A 139 20.96 -9.99 7.46
CA VAL A 139 19.99 -10.26 6.39
C VAL A 139 19.90 -9.06 5.48
N ASP A 140 20.38 -9.18 4.25
CA ASP A 140 20.41 -8.08 3.30
C ASP A 140 19.02 -7.67 2.83
N ALA A 141 18.13 -8.63 2.58
CA ALA A 141 16.76 -8.42 2.17
C ALA A 141 15.84 -9.53 2.71
N LEU A 142 14.61 -9.18 3.06
CA LEU A 142 13.61 -10.09 3.63
C LEU A 142 12.90 -10.84 2.50
N ALA A 143 13.14 -12.14 2.39
CA ALA A 143 12.44 -13.03 1.45
C ALA A 143 11.08 -13.47 2.04
N GLU A 144 10.19 -13.98 1.17
CA GLU A 144 8.82 -14.35 1.56
C GLU A 144 8.78 -15.56 2.53
N ASP A 145 9.79 -16.40 2.52
CA ASP A 145 9.97 -17.54 3.42
C ASP A 145 10.64 -17.18 4.77
N TRP A 146 11.01 -15.91 4.98
CA TRP A 146 11.57 -15.46 6.24
C TRP A 146 10.58 -15.65 7.38
N SER A 147 10.97 -16.45 8.39
CA SER A 147 10.10 -16.87 9.49
C SER A 147 10.09 -15.92 10.70
N GLY A 148 10.74 -14.75 10.62
CA GLY A 148 10.74 -13.76 11.70
C GLY A 148 9.32 -13.25 12.05
N CYS A 149 9.17 -12.68 13.23
CA CYS A 149 7.93 -12.04 13.64
C CYS A 149 8.17 -10.84 14.57
N PRO A 150 7.23 -9.88 14.63
CA PRO A 150 7.24 -8.82 15.63
C PRO A 150 7.04 -9.40 17.04
N ASP A 151 7.61 -8.76 18.07
CA ASP A 151 7.37 -9.19 19.46
C ASP A 151 5.87 -9.13 19.79
N LEU A 152 5.32 -10.28 20.15
CA LEU A 152 3.90 -10.46 20.50
C LEU A 152 3.48 -9.70 21.75
N ARG A 153 4.43 -9.43 22.66
CA ARG A 153 4.17 -8.75 23.94
C ARG A 153 4.14 -7.23 23.81
N ASN A 154 4.62 -6.68 22.67
CA ASN A 154 4.65 -5.24 22.45
C ASN A 154 3.38 -4.77 21.76
N PRO A 155 2.48 -4.00 22.44
CA PRO A 155 1.26 -3.48 21.83
C PRO A 155 1.49 -2.60 20.60
N ALA A 156 2.65 -1.95 20.47
CA ALA A 156 2.98 -1.14 19.29
C ALA A 156 3.02 -1.98 18.00
N ASN A 157 3.15 -3.29 18.10
CA ASN A 157 3.14 -4.22 16.97
C ASN A 157 1.71 -4.63 16.51
N ALA A 158 0.65 -4.07 17.09
CA ALA A 158 -0.74 -4.41 16.79
C ALA A 158 -1.06 -4.42 15.29
N TYR A 159 -0.53 -3.45 14.53
CA TYR A 159 -0.69 -3.42 13.07
C TYR A 159 -0.07 -4.65 12.39
N SER A 160 1.18 -4.93 12.68
CA SER A 160 1.91 -6.05 12.09
C SER A 160 1.32 -7.40 12.48
N GLN A 161 0.91 -7.54 13.74
CA GLN A 161 0.24 -8.75 14.22
C GLN A 161 -1.15 -8.93 13.61
N GLY A 162 -1.91 -7.83 13.46
CA GLY A 162 -3.20 -7.87 12.75
C GLY A 162 -3.04 -8.31 11.29
N LYS A 163 -2.02 -7.82 10.58
CA LYS A 163 -1.72 -8.26 9.21
C LYS A 163 -1.31 -9.74 9.15
N ARG A 164 -0.49 -10.22 10.10
CA ARG A 164 -0.17 -11.67 10.19
C ARG A 164 -1.42 -12.52 10.39
N ALA A 165 -2.30 -12.12 11.31
CA ALA A 165 -3.55 -12.83 11.56
C ALA A 165 -4.47 -12.80 10.34
N ALA A 166 -4.52 -11.67 9.61
CA ALA A 166 -5.26 -11.55 8.36
C ALA A 166 -4.71 -12.48 7.25
N GLU A 167 -3.38 -12.61 7.10
CA GLU A 167 -2.78 -13.58 6.18
C GLU A 167 -3.18 -15.02 6.55
N HIS A 168 -3.17 -15.34 7.85
CA HIS A 168 -3.59 -16.67 8.31
C HIS A 168 -5.08 -16.94 8.05
N LEU A 169 -5.96 -15.96 8.28
CA LEU A 169 -7.37 -16.07 7.87
C LEU A 169 -7.51 -16.38 6.39
N CYS A 170 -6.76 -15.71 5.53
CA CYS A 170 -6.76 -15.98 4.10
C CYS A 170 -6.41 -17.44 3.78
N ALA A 171 -5.40 -18.02 4.43
CA ALA A 171 -5.04 -19.42 4.27
C ALA A 171 -6.17 -20.37 4.71
N LEU A 172 -6.85 -20.06 5.83
CA LEU A 172 -8.00 -20.85 6.31
C LEU A 172 -9.18 -20.81 5.32
N TYR A 173 -9.47 -19.63 4.72
CA TYR A 173 -10.55 -19.51 3.75
C TYR A 173 -10.22 -20.19 2.42
N GLN A 174 -8.96 -20.18 2.00
CA GLN A 174 -8.53 -20.96 0.84
C GLN A 174 -8.72 -22.47 1.06
N ASP A 175 -8.31 -22.98 2.22
CA ASP A 175 -8.46 -24.38 2.58
C ASP A 175 -9.94 -24.81 2.69
N ALA A 176 -10.75 -24.01 3.42
CA ALA A 176 -12.12 -24.38 3.72
C ALA A 176 -13.10 -24.16 2.55
N PHE A 177 -12.86 -23.16 1.69
CA PHE A 177 -13.82 -22.73 0.68
C PHE A 177 -13.26 -22.72 -0.76
N GLY A 178 -11.98 -23.03 -0.95
CA GLY A 178 -11.33 -23.00 -2.27
C GLY A 178 -11.17 -21.58 -2.85
N LEU A 179 -11.23 -20.53 -2.02
CA LEU A 179 -11.02 -19.16 -2.45
C LEU A 179 -9.54 -18.97 -2.85
N GLU A 180 -9.27 -18.59 -4.08
CA GLU A 180 -7.92 -18.30 -4.55
C GLU A 180 -7.39 -17.02 -3.88
N VAL A 181 -6.57 -17.16 -2.85
CA VAL A 181 -6.01 -16.01 -2.13
C VAL A 181 -4.58 -15.73 -2.56
N VAL A 182 -4.27 -14.46 -2.82
CA VAL A 182 -2.90 -13.96 -3.05
C VAL A 182 -2.59 -12.86 -2.05
N ILE A 183 -1.37 -12.84 -1.53
CA ILE A 183 -0.96 -11.88 -0.50
C ILE A 183 0.13 -10.96 -1.05
N ALA A 184 -0.11 -9.65 -1.01
CA ALA A 184 0.87 -8.62 -1.34
C ALA A 184 1.47 -8.05 -0.04
N ARG A 185 2.71 -8.41 0.30
CA ARG A 185 3.44 -7.86 1.45
C ARG A 185 4.09 -6.54 1.08
N CYS A 186 3.38 -5.46 1.33
CA CYS A 186 3.75 -4.11 0.92
C CYS A 186 4.80 -3.49 1.86
N PHE A 187 5.84 -2.86 1.28
CA PHE A 187 6.90 -2.18 2.04
C PHE A 187 6.70 -0.67 2.08
N ALA A 188 7.56 0.13 1.42
CA ALA A 188 7.39 1.57 1.41
C ALA A 188 7.26 2.10 -0.01
N PHE A 189 6.49 3.20 -0.13
CA PHE A 189 6.07 3.75 -1.42
C PHE A 189 6.25 5.26 -1.47
N VAL A 190 6.30 5.78 -2.70
CA VAL A 190 6.32 7.20 -3.01
C VAL A 190 5.50 7.45 -4.27
N GLY A 191 4.92 8.62 -4.41
CA GLY A 191 4.17 8.97 -5.62
C GLY A 191 3.26 10.18 -5.41
N PRO A 192 2.65 10.68 -6.50
CA PRO A 192 1.83 11.89 -6.51
C PRO A 192 0.72 11.96 -5.46
N ASP A 193 0.16 10.82 -5.10
CA ASP A 193 -0.94 10.76 -4.12
C ASP A 193 -0.46 10.52 -2.67
N LEU A 194 0.85 10.55 -2.39
CA LEU A 194 1.38 10.33 -1.04
C LEU A 194 1.03 11.51 -0.12
N PRO A 195 0.36 11.27 1.03
CA PRO A 195 0.18 12.35 2.00
C PRO A 195 1.53 12.77 2.59
N LEU A 196 1.81 14.09 2.58
CA LEU A 196 3.10 14.64 2.97
C LEU A 196 3.19 15.02 4.47
N ASP A 197 2.07 15.02 5.19
CA ASP A 197 1.92 15.49 6.56
C ASP A 197 1.76 14.36 7.59
N VAL A 198 2.08 13.12 7.18
CA VAL A 198 1.99 11.94 8.03
C VAL A 198 3.38 11.40 8.40
N HIS A 199 3.44 10.26 9.06
CA HIS A 199 4.66 9.66 9.63
C HIS A 199 5.65 9.04 8.61
N PHE A 200 5.53 9.31 7.31
CA PHE A 200 6.43 8.78 6.29
C PHE A 200 7.60 9.73 6.02
N ALA A 201 8.84 9.25 6.24
CA ALA A 201 10.04 10.09 6.08
C ALA A 201 10.13 10.76 4.71
N ILE A 202 9.93 10.01 3.62
CA ILE A 202 9.99 10.56 2.26
C ILE A 202 8.94 11.65 2.02
N GLY A 203 7.71 11.48 2.52
CA GLY A 203 6.66 12.50 2.44
C GLY A 203 7.05 13.77 3.21
N ASN A 204 7.55 13.61 4.43
CA ASN A 204 8.01 14.72 5.24
C ASN A 204 9.15 15.51 4.58
N PHE A 205 10.13 14.81 3.97
CA PHE A 205 11.24 15.46 3.27
C PHE A 205 10.77 16.21 2.02
N ILE A 206 9.85 15.65 1.25
CA ILE A 206 9.25 16.32 0.10
C ILE A 206 8.46 17.57 0.56
N ARG A 207 7.64 17.46 1.60
CA ARG A 207 6.95 18.61 2.19
C ARG A 207 7.95 19.69 2.61
N ASP A 208 8.98 19.32 3.35
CA ASP A 208 9.97 20.26 3.86
C ASP A 208 10.73 20.92 2.69
N ALA A 209 11.07 20.17 1.65
CA ALA A 209 11.65 20.72 0.43
C ALA A 209 10.74 21.75 -0.24
N LEU A 210 9.42 21.55 -0.21
CA LEU A 210 8.47 22.44 -0.86
C LEU A 210 8.08 23.65 0.01
N THR A 211 7.98 23.49 1.34
CA THR A 211 7.29 24.46 2.21
C THR A 211 8.11 24.98 3.40
N ARG A 212 9.25 24.36 3.75
CA ARG A 212 10.07 24.73 4.91
C ARG A 212 11.39 25.36 4.47
N GLU A 213 12.09 25.99 5.41
CA GLU A 213 13.43 26.58 5.14
C GLU A 213 14.53 25.52 5.01
N ALA A 214 14.37 24.38 5.69
CA ALA A 214 15.30 23.27 5.67
C ALA A 214 14.56 21.92 5.70
N ILE A 215 15.22 20.86 5.23
CA ILE A 215 14.73 19.47 5.35
C ILE A 215 15.26 18.91 6.66
N THR A 216 14.36 18.38 7.50
CA THR A 216 14.72 17.92 8.84
C THR A 216 14.68 16.40 8.96
N VAL A 217 15.80 15.80 9.39
CA VAL A 217 15.92 14.40 9.76
C VAL A 217 15.92 14.29 11.29
N SER A 218 14.85 13.75 11.86
CA SER A 218 14.67 13.70 13.32
C SER A 218 15.63 12.76 14.05
N GLY A 219 16.11 11.70 13.36
CA GLY A 219 17.08 10.73 13.90
C GLY A 219 18.50 10.98 13.37
N ASP A 220 19.33 9.95 13.46
CA ASP A 220 20.73 9.95 12.96
C ASP A 220 20.83 9.74 11.42
N GLY A 221 19.72 9.40 10.77
CA GLY A 221 19.67 9.17 9.34
C GLY A 221 20.23 7.84 8.85
N THR A 222 20.68 6.95 9.75
CA THR A 222 21.29 5.66 9.39
C THR A 222 20.31 4.57 8.93
N PRO A 223 19.01 4.53 9.32
CA PRO A 223 18.11 3.48 8.90
C PRO A 223 18.00 3.36 7.37
N LEU A 224 18.02 2.10 6.88
CA LEU A 224 17.95 1.77 5.47
C LEU A 224 16.52 1.43 5.05
N ARG A 225 16.10 1.98 3.91
CA ARG A 225 14.75 1.81 3.32
C ARG A 225 14.86 1.60 1.82
N THR A 226 13.75 1.19 1.24
CA THR A 226 13.52 1.20 -0.21
C THR A 226 12.17 1.84 -0.49
N TYR A 227 11.97 2.39 -1.68
CA TYR A 227 10.70 3.04 -2.03
C TYR A 227 10.30 2.67 -3.45
N LEU A 228 9.10 2.13 -3.62
CA LEU A 228 8.52 1.84 -4.94
C LEU A 228 7.58 2.97 -5.36
N ASP A 229 7.65 3.37 -6.64
CA ASP A 229 6.70 4.36 -7.19
C ASP A 229 5.27 3.81 -7.16
N GLN A 230 4.29 4.70 -6.96
CA GLN A 230 2.87 4.31 -6.88
C GLN A 230 2.32 3.74 -8.20
N ALA A 231 2.88 4.09 -9.36
CA ALA A 231 2.44 3.51 -10.62
C ALA A 231 2.95 2.06 -10.77
N ASP A 232 4.19 1.79 -10.36
CA ASP A 232 4.70 0.41 -10.25
C ASP A 232 3.90 -0.39 -9.22
N LEU A 233 3.59 0.19 -8.05
CA LEU A 233 2.71 -0.43 -7.06
C LEU A 233 1.38 -0.87 -7.67
N ALA A 234 0.71 0.02 -8.41
CA ALA A 234 -0.58 -0.30 -9.04
C ALA A 234 -0.43 -1.44 -10.06
N HIS A 235 0.58 -1.37 -10.91
CA HIS A 235 0.88 -2.43 -11.86
C HIS A 235 1.13 -3.78 -11.16
N TRP A 236 1.95 -3.79 -10.10
CA TRP A 236 2.25 -5.00 -9.34
C TRP A 236 1.01 -5.59 -8.67
N LEU A 237 0.18 -4.77 -8.03
CA LEU A 237 -1.04 -5.26 -7.37
C LEU A 237 -2.05 -5.85 -8.37
N LEU A 238 -2.19 -5.25 -9.57
CA LEU A 238 -3.06 -5.80 -10.61
C LEU A 238 -2.51 -7.10 -11.20
N THR A 239 -1.21 -7.18 -11.42
CA THR A 239 -0.56 -8.42 -11.86
C THR A 239 -0.71 -9.53 -10.80
N LEU A 240 -0.53 -9.21 -9.52
CA LEU A 240 -0.76 -10.17 -8.43
C LEU A 240 -2.21 -10.61 -8.36
N LEU A 241 -3.17 -9.69 -8.52
CA LEU A 241 -4.58 -10.01 -8.55
C LEU A 241 -4.93 -10.96 -9.70
N ASP A 242 -4.33 -10.80 -10.87
CA ASP A 242 -4.61 -11.58 -12.08
C ASP A 242 -3.81 -12.90 -12.13
N GLN A 243 -2.51 -12.85 -11.87
CA GLN A 243 -1.54 -13.90 -12.17
C GLN A 243 -0.83 -14.50 -10.95
N GLY A 244 -0.91 -13.85 -9.77
CA GLY A 244 -0.27 -14.38 -8.56
C GLY A 244 -0.74 -15.79 -8.24
N ARG A 245 0.15 -16.69 -7.80
CA ARG A 245 -0.23 -18.07 -7.47
C ARG A 245 -1.11 -18.10 -6.21
N PRO A 246 -2.25 -18.80 -6.23
CA PRO A 246 -3.09 -18.97 -5.04
C PRO A 246 -2.30 -19.58 -3.87
N GLY A 247 -2.51 -19.03 -2.68
CA GLY A 247 -1.82 -19.43 -1.46
C GLY A 247 -0.46 -18.78 -1.25
N GLU A 248 0.05 -18.03 -2.24
CA GLU A 248 1.38 -17.44 -2.18
C GLU A 248 1.36 -15.98 -1.71
N ALA A 249 2.44 -15.61 -1.02
CA ALA A 249 2.76 -14.23 -0.70
C ALA A 249 3.87 -13.71 -1.64
N TYR A 250 3.79 -12.42 -1.96
CA TYR A 250 4.79 -11.70 -2.74
C TYR A 250 5.16 -10.40 -2.07
N ASN A 251 6.45 -10.13 -1.94
CA ASN A 251 6.92 -8.82 -1.50
C ASN A 251 6.68 -7.78 -2.59
N VAL A 252 6.10 -6.66 -2.20
CA VAL A 252 5.84 -5.51 -3.08
C VAL A 252 6.65 -4.33 -2.58
N GLY A 253 7.68 -3.96 -3.33
CA GLY A 253 8.63 -2.91 -2.95
C GLY A 253 9.71 -2.72 -4.01
N SER A 254 10.77 -2.00 -3.65
CA SER A 254 11.94 -1.76 -4.49
C SER A 254 13.17 -2.42 -3.87
N ASP A 255 14.16 -2.71 -4.70
CA ASP A 255 15.51 -3.17 -4.31
C ASP A 255 16.55 -2.04 -4.28
N GLU A 256 16.17 -0.78 -4.63
CA GLU A 256 17.03 0.38 -4.47
C GLU A 256 17.12 0.80 -2.99
N VAL A 257 18.18 0.36 -2.32
CA VAL A 257 18.42 0.65 -0.90
C VAL A 257 18.99 2.05 -0.72
N ILE A 258 18.42 2.80 0.22
CA ILE A 258 18.88 4.15 0.55
C ILE A 258 18.77 4.38 2.08
N SER A 259 19.74 5.07 2.67
CA SER A 259 19.62 5.54 4.05
C SER A 259 18.68 6.75 4.15
N ILE A 260 18.12 6.97 5.32
CA ILE A 260 17.24 8.15 5.56
C ILE A 260 18.00 9.46 5.34
N ALA A 261 19.29 9.53 5.70
CA ALA A 261 20.11 10.72 5.43
C ALA A 261 20.33 10.94 3.92
N GLU A 262 20.75 9.90 3.18
CA GLU A 262 20.91 9.98 1.72
C GLU A 262 19.59 10.34 1.02
N LEU A 263 18.47 9.83 1.50
CA LEU A 263 17.15 10.17 1.00
C LEU A 263 16.84 11.67 1.17
N ALA A 264 17.14 12.23 2.34
CA ALA A 264 16.94 13.66 2.61
C ALA A 264 17.80 14.53 1.67
N TYR A 265 19.07 14.17 1.49
CA TYR A 265 19.94 14.86 0.53
C TYR A 265 19.44 14.71 -0.91
N ARG A 266 19.02 13.51 -1.33
CA ARG A 266 18.47 13.28 -2.68
C ARG A 266 17.21 14.11 -2.93
N VAL A 267 16.30 14.20 -1.96
CA VAL A 267 15.10 15.06 -2.07
C VAL A 267 15.51 16.52 -2.20
N ARG A 268 16.46 17.01 -1.38
CA ARG A 268 17.00 18.37 -1.48
C ARG A 268 17.55 18.63 -2.90
N ASP A 269 18.44 17.80 -3.37
CA ASP A 269 19.13 17.99 -4.66
C ASP A 269 18.16 18.04 -5.84
N LEU A 270 17.05 17.27 -5.75
CA LEU A 270 16.06 17.18 -6.81
C LEU A 270 14.97 18.28 -6.74
N LEU A 271 14.61 18.76 -5.56
CA LEU A 271 13.45 19.64 -5.39
C LEU A 271 13.79 21.04 -4.84
N ALA A 272 14.88 21.18 -4.08
CA ALA A 272 15.23 22.42 -3.39
C ALA A 272 16.74 22.49 -3.11
N PRO A 273 17.62 22.59 -4.14
CA PRO A 273 19.07 22.43 -4.00
C PRO A 273 19.73 23.48 -3.08
N ASP A 274 19.10 24.63 -2.90
CA ASP A 274 19.62 25.71 -2.06
C ASP A 274 19.30 25.54 -0.56
N LYS A 275 18.50 24.52 -0.19
CA LYS A 275 18.10 24.30 1.21
C LYS A 275 19.11 23.44 1.97
N ALA A 276 19.21 23.71 3.28
CA ALA A 276 19.99 22.86 4.17
C ALA A 276 19.26 21.55 4.51
N VAL A 277 20.03 20.49 4.79
CA VAL A 277 19.54 19.27 5.44
C VAL A 277 20.07 19.26 6.86
N LEU A 278 19.16 19.24 7.84
CA LEU A 278 19.47 19.23 9.26
C LEU A 278 19.24 17.83 9.83
N ILE A 279 20.31 17.17 10.25
CA ILE A 279 20.26 15.86 10.90
C ILE A 279 20.49 16.08 12.41
N HIS A 280 19.41 15.88 13.20
CA HIS A 280 19.46 16.22 14.62
C HIS A 280 20.30 15.26 15.48
N GLY A 281 20.51 14.04 15.04
CA GLY A 281 21.26 13.03 15.81
C GLY A 281 20.58 12.66 17.14
N GLY A 282 20.66 11.42 17.58
CA GLY A 282 20.24 11.08 18.95
C GLY A 282 18.80 10.62 19.09
N GLY A 283 18.36 9.82 18.19
CA GLY A 283 17.21 8.95 18.38
C GLY A 283 17.53 7.65 17.67
N SER A 284 18.13 6.69 18.39
CA SER A 284 17.98 5.32 17.91
C SER A 284 16.48 5.14 17.70
N ASP A 285 16.08 4.76 16.49
CA ASP A 285 14.70 4.33 16.25
C ASP A 285 14.36 3.34 17.38
N ALA A 286 13.56 3.77 18.37
CA ALA A 286 13.33 3.07 19.62
C ALA A 286 12.73 1.65 19.40
N GLN A 287 12.49 1.29 18.13
CA GLN A 287 12.00 0.00 17.69
C GLN A 287 13.05 -0.87 16.97
N GLY A 288 14.32 -0.45 16.91
CA GLY A 288 15.42 -1.29 16.36
C GLY A 288 15.29 -1.65 14.88
N ARG A 289 14.45 -0.96 14.11
CA ARG A 289 14.27 -1.21 12.66
C ARG A 289 15.29 -0.42 11.84
N ASN A 290 16.55 -0.77 11.97
CA ASN A 290 17.59 -0.12 11.18
C ASN A 290 17.49 -0.46 9.69
N ARG A 291 16.85 -1.57 9.33
CA ARG A 291 16.65 -2.04 7.94
C ARG A 291 15.21 -2.43 7.70
N TYR A 292 14.70 -2.14 6.49
CA TYR A 292 13.37 -2.57 6.04
C TYR A 292 13.39 -2.70 4.52
N ILE A 293 13.96 -3.82 4.06
CA ILE A 293 14.34 -4.07 2.67
C ILE A 293 13.70 -5.37 2.21
N PRO A 294 12.82 -5.36 1.18
CA PRO A 294 12.26 -6.58 0.60
C PRO A 294 13.25 -7.29 -0.31
N ASP A 295 13.21 -8.61 -0.33
CA ASP A 295 13.65 -9.37 -1.49
C ASP A 295 12.49 -9.47 -2.48
N ILE A 296 12.65 -8.91 -3.67
CA ILE A 296 11.62 -8.86 -4.70
C ILE A 296 11.83 -9.89 -5.81
N ARG A 297 12.88 -10.71 -5.72
CA ARG A 297 13.27 -11.67 -6.78
C ARG A 297 12.19 -12.70 -7.10
N LYS A 298 11.33 -13.06 -6.12
CA LYS A 298 10.19 -13.96 -6.37
C LYS A 298 9.21 -13.33 -7.36
N ALA A 299 8.79 -12.09 -7.12
CA ALA A 299 7.88 -11.37 -8.01
C ALA A 299 8.49 -11.15 -9.40
N GLN A 300 9.79 -10.88 -9.46
CA GLN A 300 10.53 -10.74 -10.73
C GLN A 300 10.53 -12.06 -11.52
N ARG A 301 10.91 -13.17 -10.90
CA ARG A 301 11.04 -14.46 -11.59
C ARG A 301 9.70 -15.06 -12.01
N GLU A 302 8.69 -14.96 -11.14
CA GLU A 302 7.41 -15.66 -11.35
C GLU A 302 6.43 -14.86 -12.18
N LEU A 303 6.50 -13.53 -12.11
CA LEU A 303 5.50 -12.63 -12.69
C LEU A 303 6.11 -11.58 -13.64
N GLY A 304 7.43 -11.57 -13.83
CA GLY A 304 8.10 -10.58 -14.68
C GLY A 304 8.02 -9.13 -14.16
N LEU A 305 7.67 -8.96 -12.89
CA LEU A 305 7.54 -7.63 -12.28
C LEU A 305 8.92 -6.98 -12.11
N ALA A 306 9.01 -5.69 -12.38
CA ALA A 306 10.25 -4.92 -12.27
C ALA A 306 9.95 -3.52 -11.71
N VAL A 307 10.95 -2.91 -11.07
CA VAL A 307 10.92 -1.49 -10.74
C VAL A 307 11.19 -0.72 -12.03
N THR A 308 10.19 -0.03 -12.55
CA THR A 308 10.29 0.68 -13.84
C THR A 308 10.54 2.17 -13.67
N ILE A 309 10.16 2.72 -12.51
CA ILE A 309 10.31 4.14 -12.19
C ILE A 309 11.37 4.29 -11.08
N PRO A 310 12.58 4.81 -11.42
CA PRO A 310 13.63 5.05 -10.45
C PRO A 310 13.19 6.00 -9.33
N LEU A 311 13.73 5.83 -8.11
CA LEU A 311 13.39 6.67 -6.95
C LEU A 311 13.53 8.18 -7.23
N ALA A 312 14.57 8.59 -7.94
CA ALA A 312 14.78 10.00 -8.29
C ALA A 312 13.62 10.58 -9.12
N GLU A 313 13.09 9.80 -10.07
CA GLU A 313 11.94 10.21 -10.88
C GLU A 313 10.64 10.21 -10.06
N ALA A 314 10.44 9.21 -9.21
CA ALA A 314 9.30 9.16 -8.30
C ALA A 314 9.26 10.37 -7.36
N ILE A 315 10.41 10.83 -6.84
CA ILE A 315 10.53 12.05 -6.03
C ILE A 315 10.13 13.29 -6.85
N ARG A 316 10.64 13.45 -8.09
CA ARG A 316 10.28 14.59 -8.95
C ARG A 316 8.78 14.63 -9.25
N ARG A 317 8.20 13.50 -9.63
CA ARG A 317 6.76 13.37 -9.92
C ARG A 317 5.90 13.73 -8.71
N THR A 318 6.28 13.25 -7.52
CA THR A 318 5.60 13.58 -6.28
C THR A 318 5.72 15.08 -5.97
N GLY A 319 6.92 15.64 -6.06
CA GLY A 319 7.14 17.06 -5.84
C GLY A 319 6.39 17.95 -6.84
N ALA A 320 6.31 17.56 -8.10
CA ALA A 320 5.56 18.31 -9.12
C ALA A 320 4.06 18.31 -8.86
N ALA A 321 3.47 17.17 -8.47
CA ALA A 321 2.06 17.06 -8.14
C ALA A 321 1.68 17.99 -6.97
N HIS A 322 2.46 17.97 -5.91
CA HIS A 322 2.18 18.81 -4.73
C HIS A 322 2.52 20.30 -4.92
N ARG A 323 3.41 20.68 -5.85
CA ARG A 323 3.59 22.07 -6.24
C ARG A 323 2.35 22.63 -6.95
N GLY A 324 1.69 21.84 -7.80
CA GLY A 324 0.42 22.22 -8.42
C GLY A 324 -0.69 22.45 -7.41
N GLU A 325 -0.75 21.67 -6.34
CA GLU A 325 -1.72 21.84 -5.26
C GLU A 325 -1.44 23.08 -4.37
N ILE A 326 -0.16 23.50 -4.24
CA ILE A 326 0.23 24.69 -3.45
C ILE A 326 -0.03 26.01 -4.21
N LEU A 327 -0.10 25.93 -5.55
CA LEU A 327 -0.31 27.10 -6.40
C LEU A 327 -1.79 27.35 -6.74
N LEU A 328 -2.69 26.49 -6.32
CA LEU A 328 -4.15 26.63 -6.41
C LEU A 328 -4.77 27.04 -5.07
#